data_d2ff98810e07d7397074a88710635c93
#
_entry.id   d2ff98810e07d7397074a88710635c93
#
_cell.length_a   1.000
_cell.length_b   1.000
_cell.length_c   1.000
_cell.angle_alpha   90.00
_cell.angle_beta   90.00
_cell.angle_gamma   90.00
#
_symmetry.space_group_name_H-M   'P 1'
#
loop_
_entity.id
_entity.type
_entity.pdbx_description
1 polymer ?
#
loop_
_entity_poly.entity_id
_entity_poly.type
_entity_poly.pdbx_seq_one_letter_code
_entity_poly.pdbx_strand_id
1 'polypeptide(L)'
;MTARGGVLGALLGWIVSLALFLLFVELGLRLLSLDFARPATVITRADPECGWVKVPDTTTTRKTGEFKATYAVNSLGLRDDESLTKAKPAGTQRVLFVGDSFVQGYTVERDDLFVDLVERAFAADGRKIEAVNGGTEGWSTDQEVVWLQKEGLSYAPDAVVLCFFQNDVWGDHLASYTGLPKPRFPAQGDGSTWEHPTGAPPERSSWFATHTCLGGFFHIFETSTKYRADLSFGNMGADESVVLKSAPAPIADGWARTTTALRALKAACEKAQTKLLFVAIPSREQVEPGAKERWGTARGLADTEFDPDQPTMLVLAAATSAGIPAAAQLDPRPSMKAAAESLAKKGEHLYFAKDFHVNPEGNRVLARAIFERLNGPDYFGPAAGTAVGSVSPDAAAVLADTATGGTPLWPFVVGGIWLLLSTLYGLSYRDEPFAAAFVKVALMVGAVVAIVFVFSHLVGWLGPVWGKYVGIAVVVGVLGYLLFKMSAKLGIMKEIYGSFVRRGDWYMLPLLVAMLSIGGLLVVASSSPFLAPFIYTLF
;
A
#
# COMPACT_ATOMS: atom_id res chain seq x y z
N MET A 1 -12.71 46.28 38.37
CA MET A 1 -12.92 45.87 36.94
C MET A 1 -11.67 45.28 36.27
N THR A 2 -10.57 45.05 36.97
CA THR A 2 -9.25 44.71 36.36
C THR A 2 -8.91 43.22 36.30
N ALA A 3 -9.60 42.35 37.04
CA ALA A 3 -9.25 40.90 37.04
C ALA A 3 -9.83 40.08 35.87
N ARG A 4 -10.99 40.49 35.30
CA ARG A 4 -11.60 39.74 34.17
C ARG A 4 -10.85 39.94 32.81
N GLY A 5 -10.24 41.12 32.60
CA GLY A 5 -9.45 41.39 31.41
C GLY A 5 -8.14 40.62 31.35
N GLY A 6 -7.53 40.34 32.49
CA GLY A 6 -6.29 39.56 32.59
C GLY A 6 -6.46 38.07 32.21
N VAL A 7 -7.55 37.45 32.67
CA VAL A 7 -7.84 36.03 32.38
C VAL A 7 -8.17 35.84 30.90
N LEU A 8 -8.99 36.72 30.33
CA LEU A 8 -9.34 36.64 28.89
C LEU A 8 -8.13 36.86 27.98
N GLY A 9 -7.26 37.84 28.33
CA GLY A 9 -6.01 38.08 27.61
C GLY A 9 -5.03 36.92 27.69
N ALA A 10 -4.92 36.30 28.88
CA ALA A 10 -4.11 35.11 29.07
C ALA A 10 -4.64 33.92 28.27
N LEU A 11 -5.95 33.69 28.28
CA LEU A 11 -6.58 32.62 27.48
C LEU A 11 -6.37 32.82 25.98
N LEU A 12 -6.56 34.05 25.49
CA LEU A 12 -6.31 34.38 24.10
C LEU A 12 -4.84 34.17 23.72
N GLY A 13 -3.91 34.59 24.55
CA GLY A 13 -2.48 34.38 24.33
C GLY A 13 -2.13 32.89 24.31
N TRP A 14 -2.76 32.07 25.15
CA TRP A 14 -2.60 30.60 25.14
C TRP A 14 -3.09 29.98 23.84
N ILE A 15 -4.26 30.37 23.36
CA ILE A 15 -4.84 29.91 22.09
C ILE A 15 -3.92 30.29 20.92
N VAL A 16 -3.44 31.54 20.87
CA VAL A 16 -2.52 32.00 19.82
C VAL A 16 -1.20 31.22 19.85
N SER A 17 -0.61 31.03 21.03
CA SER A 17 0.63 30.28 21.17
C SER A 17 0.48 28.82 20.75
N LEU A 18 -0.63 28.18 21.12
CA LEU A 18 -0.95 26.82 20.70
C LEU A 18 -1.15 26.73 19.17
N ALA A 19 -1.87 27.69 18.60
CA ALA A 19 -2.09 27.75 17.14
C ALA A 19 -0.77 27.92 16.38
N LEU A 20 0.13 28.79 16.86
CA LEU A 20 1.47 28.96 16.28
C LEU A 20 2.32 27.70 16.41
N PHE A 21 2.25 27.01 17.55
CA PHE A 21 2.94 25.73 17.73
C PHE A 21 2.44 24.66 16.75
N LEU A 22 1.11 24.49 16.63
CA LEU A 22 0.51 23.55 15.70
C LEU A 22 0.84 23.89 14.23
N LEU A 23 0.83 25.18 13.87
CA LEU A 23 1.26 25.64 12.56
C LEU A 23 2.73 25.29 12.29
N PHE A 24 3.61 25.49 13.27
CA PHE A 24 5.02 25.14 13.16
C PHE A 24 5.23 23.63 12.97
N VAL A 25 4.51 22.81 13.74
CA VAL A 25 4.53 21.35 13.57
C VAL A 25 4.05 20.97 12.18
N GLU A 26 2.94 21.53 11.71
CA GLU A 26 2.38 21.28 10.37
C GLU A 26 3.38 21.64 9.26
N LEU A 27 4.02 22.81 9.35
CA LEU A 27 5.04 23.23 8.38
C LEU A 27 6.26 22.29 8.40
N GLY A 28 6.69 21.87 9.58
CA GLY A 28 7.77 20.90 9.73
C GLY A 28 7.45 19.54 9.10
N LEU A 29 6.24 19.02 9.33
CA LEU A 29 5.79 17.76 8.72
C LEU A 29 5.70 17.86 7.19
N ARG A 30 5.22 18.99 6.66
CA ARG A 30 5.19 19.25 5.21
C ARG A 30 6.58 19.30 4.61
N LEU A 31 7.50 20.00 5.26
CA LEU A 31 8.89 20.13 4.80
C LEU A 31 9.61 18.77 4.79
N LEU A 32 9.41 17.97 5.83
CA LEU A 32 10.02 16.65 5.96
C LEU A 32 9.35 15.61 5.06
N SER A 33 8.14 15.87 4.55
CA SER A 33 7.37 14.99 3.64
C SER A 33 7.30 13.53 4.13
N LEU A 34 7.02 13.34 5.42
CA LEU A 34 6.97 12.03 6.05
C LEU A 34 5.74 11.24 5.59
N ASP A 35 5.94 10.02 5.11
CA ASP A 35 4.87 9.19 4.54
C ASP A 35 3.73 8.88 5.53
N PHE A 36 4.04 8.76 6.83
CA PHE A 36 3.08 8.51 7.89
C PHE A 36 2.33 9.77 8.39
N ALA A 37 2.64 10.94 7.86
CA ALA A 37 2.06 12.22 8.26
C ALA A 37 1.74 13.09 7.03
N ARG A 38 1.08 12.52 6.05
CA ARG A 38 0.56 13.23 4.88
C ARG A 38 -0.94 13.46 5.03
N PRO A 39 -1.48 14.55 4.45
CA PRO A 39 -2.92 14.71 4.33
C PRO A 39 -3.56 13.45 3.73
N ALA A 40 -4.65 12.99 4.33
CA ALA A 40 -5.36 11.82 3.83
C ALA A 40 -5.96 12.10 2.46
N THR A 41 -5.66 11.27 1.47
CA THR A 41 -6.32 11.35 0.16
C THR A 41 -7.53 10.42 0.17
N VAL A 42 -8.72 10.99 -0.05
CA VAL A 42 -9.96 10.23 -0.18
C VAL A 42 -10.05 9.71 -1.61
N ILE A 43 -9.71 8.44 -1.79
CA ILE A 43 -9.75 7.77 -3.10
C ILE A 43 -11.00 6.91 -3.30
N THR A 44 -11.75 6.67 -2.21
CA THR A 44 -13.01 5.92 -2.23
C THR A 44 -14.12 6.72 -1.56
N ARG A 45 -15.34 6.51 -2.00
CA ARG A 45 -16.57 7.06 -1.40
C ARG A 45 -17.55 5.94 -1.11
N ALA A 46 -18.40 6.14 -0.13
CA ALA A 46 -19.48 5.19 0.16
C ALA A 46 -20.42 5.04 -1.05
N ASP A 47 -20.87 3.82 -1.26
CA ASP A 47 -21.81 3.45 -2.30
C ASP A 47 -22.89 2.55 -1.71
N PRO A 48 -24.20 2.82 -1.99
CA PRO A 48 -25.30 2.09 -1.37
C PRO A 48 -25.43 0.64 -1.84
N GLU A 49 -24.84 0.29 -2.98
CA GLU A 49 -24.92 -1.07 -3.53
C GLU A 49 -23.64 -1.86 -3.27
N CYS A 50 -22.48 -1.25 -3.55
CA CYS A 50 -21.17 -1.89 -3.44
C CYS A 50 -20.46 -1.65 -2.10
N GLY A 51 -21.04 -0.82 -1.22
CA GLY A 51 -20.38 -0.37 0.02
C GLY A 51 -19.45 0.81 -0.21
N TRP A 52 -18.51 0.70 -1.12
CA TRP A 52 -17.65 1.81 -1.57
C TRP A 52 -17.23 1.64 -3.03
N VAL A 53 -16.96 2.78 -3.67
CA VAL A 53 -16.41 2.86 -5.03
C VAL A 53 -15.34 3.95 -5.08
N LYS A 54 -14.54 3.96 -6.12
CA LYS A 54 -13.51 4.99 -6.34
C LYS A 54 -14.14 6.38 -6.56
N VAL A 55 -13.45 7.43 -6.11
CA VAL A 55 -13.84 8.82 -6.37
C VAL A 55 -13.35 9.22 -7.76
N PRO A 56 -14.25 9.60 -8.68
CA PRO A 56 -13.86 10.09 -10.00
C PRO A 56 -12.91 11.29 -9.92
N ASP A 57 -12.14 11.52 -10.97
CA ASP A 57 -11.24 12.67 -11.16
C ASP A 57 -10.24 12.85 -10.01
N THR A 58 -9.82 11.75 -9.40
CA THR A 58 -8.90 11.77 -8.25
C THR A 58 -7.52 11.27 -8.66
N THR A 59 -6.49 12.03 -8.34
CA THR A 59 -5.09 11.62 -8.51
C THR A 59 -4.34 11.71 -7.20
N THR A 60 -3.60 10.66 -6.87
CA THR A 60 -2.72 10.61 -5.71
C THR A 60 -1.46 9.82 -6.01
N THR A 61 -0.42 10.01 -5.21
CA THR A 61 0.80 9.20 -5.27
C THR A 61 0.89 8.36 -4.00
N ARG A 62 0.97 7.06 -4.18
CA ARG A 62 1.31 6.13 -3.09
C ARG A 62 2.80 5.86 -3.12
N LYS A 63 3.43 6.01 -1.97
CA LYS A 63 4.86 5.80 -1.81
C LYS A 63 5.12 5.05 -0.52
N THR A 64 5.87 3.99 -0.62
CA THR A 64 6.40 3.21 0.51
C THR A 64 7.91 3.06 0.37
N GLY A 65 8.55 2.31 1.26
CA GLY A 65 9.96 1.95 1.08
C GLY A 65 10.21 0.97 -0.08
N GLU A 66 9.16 0.39 -0.67
CA GLU A 66 9.28 -0.64 -1.71
C GLU A 66 8.79 -0.18 -3.08
N PHE A 67 7.80 0.72 -3.13
CA PHE A 67 7.25 1.22 -4.39
C PHE A 67 6.84 2.69 -4.31
N LYS A 68 6.75 3.29 -5.47
CA LYS A 68 6.10 4.57 -5.71
C LYS A 68 5.22 4.40 -6.94
N ALA A 69 3.94 4.67 -6.80
CA ALA A 69 2.99 4.57 -7.90
C ALA A 69 2.03 5.77 -7.92
N THR A 70 1.80 6.31 -9.10
CA THR A 70 0.76 7.31 -9.34
C THR A 70 -0.56 6.58 -9.54
N TYR A 71 -1.55 7.01 -8.80
CA TYR A 71 -2.88 6.44 -8.82
C TYR A 71 -3.85 7.52 -9.30
N ALA A 72 -4.27 7.40 -10.54
CA ALA A 72 -5.25 8.28 -11.16
C ALA A 72 -6.55 7.51 -11.44
N VAL A 73 -7.68 8.14 -11.14
CA VAL A 73 -9.04 7.64 -11.39
C VAL A 73 -9.69 8.59 -12.38
N ASN A 74 -10.18 8.06 -13.49
CA ASN A 74 -10.83 8.84 -14.54
C ASN A 74 -12.23 9.34 -14.14
N SER A 75 -12.86 10.11 -15.00
CA SER A 75 -14.22 10.66 -14.80
C SER A 75 -15.32 9.60 -14.62
N LEU A 76 -15.09 8.35 -15.06
CA LEU A 76 -15.97 7.21 -14.86
C LEU A 76 -15.75 6.49 -13.52
N GLY A 77 -14.79 6.91 -12.70
CA GLY A 77 -14.48 6.26 -11.44
C GLY A 77 -13.62 4.99 -11.60
N LEU A 78 -12.90 4.85 -12.71
CA LEU A 78 -12.02 3.72 -12.99
C LEU A 78 -10.55 4.16 -12.97
N ARG A 79 -9.64 3.27 -12.60
CA ARG A 79 -8.20 3.48 -12.81
C ARG A 79 -7.84 3.13 -14.26
N ASP A 80 -8.24 4.02 -15.15
CA ASP A 80 -8.19 3.82 -16.58
C ASP A 80 -7.98 5.14 -17.32
N ASP A 81 -7.88 5.10 -18.65
CA ASP A 81 -7.73 6.30 -19.47
C ASP A 81 -8.96 7.20 -19.44
N GLU A 82 -8.76 8.51 -19.54
CA GLU A 82 -9.86 9.50 -19.65
C GLU A 82 -10.64 9.34 -20.97
N SER A 83 -10.03 8.76 -21.98
CA SER A 83 -10.66 8.49 -23.28
C SER A 83 -11.65 7.33 -23.24
N LEU A 84 -11.64 6.49 -22.20
CA LEU A 84 -12.58 5.39 -22.04
C LEU A 84 -14.02 5.88 -21.99
N THR A 85 -14.89 5.27 -22.75
CA THR A 85 -16.33 5.55 -22.76
C THR A 85 -17.13 4.28 -22.51
N LYS A 86 -18.34 4.41 -21.93
CA LYS A 86 -19.23 3.25 -21.77
C LYS A 86 -19.63 2.65 -23.12
N ALA A 87 -19.94 3.52 -24.10
CA ALA A 87 -20.18 3.07 -25.46
C ALA A 87 -18.88 2.54 -26.09
N LYS A 88 -18.89 1.25 -26.46
CA LYS A 88 -17.75 0.60 -27.08
C LYS A 88 -17.51 1.16 -28.49
N PRO A 89 -16.30 1.60 -28.85
CA PRO A 89 -15.98 2.08 -30.19
C PRO A 89 -16.22 0.99 -31.25
N ALA A 90 -16.63 1.40 -32.45
CA ALA A 90 -16.86 0.46 -33.54
C ALA A 90 -15.60 -0.32 -33.91
N GLY A 91 -15.73 -1.63 -34.08
CA GLY A 91 -14.61 -2.52 -34.43
C GLY A 91 -13.64 -2.80 -33.27
N THR A 92 -13.96 -2.38 -32.04
CA THR A 92 -13.20 -2.68 -30.84
C THR A 92 -13.86 -3.84 -30.10
N GLN A 93 -13.05 -4.78 -29.61
CA GLN A 93 -13.46 -5.75 -28.61
C GLN A 93 -13.06 -5.23 -27.22
N ARG A 94 -13.76 -5.68 -26.16
CA ARG A 94 -13.52 -5.19 -24.82
C ARG A 94 -13.41 -6.33 -23.84
N VAL A 95 -12.37 -6.29 -23.01
CA VAL A 95 -12.21 -7.17 -21.85
C VAL A 95 -12.34 -6.35 -20.58
N LEU A 96 -13.24 -6.73 -19.69
CA LEU A 96 -13.46 -6.08 -18.39
C LEU A 96 -12.79 -6.91 -17.31
N PHE A 97 -11.80 -6.33 -16.64
CA PHE A 97 -11.17 -6.92 -15.46
C PHE A 97 -11.91 -6.46 -14.21
N VAL A 98 -12.27 -7.40 -13.36
CA VAL A 98 -12.96 -7.17 -12.09
C VAL A 98 -12.17 -7.86 -10.99
N GLY A 99 -12.01 -7.22 -9.86
CA GLY A 99 -11.22 -7.72 -8.74
C GLY A 99 -10.96 -6.65 -7.68
N ASP A 100 -10.09 -6.95 -6.78
CA ASP A 100 -9.70 -6.13 -5.65
C ASP A 100 -8.52 -5.19 -5.94
N SER A 101 -7.63 -5.06 -4.97
CA SER A 101 -6.40 -4.27 -5.05
C SER A 101 -5.39 -4.80 -6.08
N PHE A 102 -5.41 -6.07 -6.42
CA PHE A 102 -4.57 -6.64 -7.46
C PHE A 102 -4.95 -6.12 -8.85
N VAL A 103 -6.25 -6.11 -9.17
CA VAL A 103 -6.76 -5.54 -10.43
C VAL A 103 -6.63 -4.03 -10.45
N GLN A 104 -6.95 -3.37 -9.34
CA GLN A 104 -6.73 -1.93 -9.20
C GLN A 104 -5.24 -1.57 -9.37
N GLY A 105 -4.32 -2.41 -8.91
CA GLY A 105 -2.89 -2.26 -9.15
C GLY A 105 -2.23 -1.12 -8.39
N TYR A 106 -2.68 -0.80 -7.19
CA TYR A 106 -2.26 0.38 -6.45
C TYR A 106 -0.76 0.44 -6.08
N THR A 107 -0.03 -0.65 -6.26
CA THR A 107 1.40 -0.77 -5.93
C THR A 107 2.34 -0.52 -7.10
N VAL A 108 1.81 -0.45 -8.32
CA VAL A 108 2.58 -0.28 -9.56
C VAL A 108 2.03 0.88 -10.38
N GLU A 109 2.87 1.44 -11.27
CA GLU A 109 2.38 2.34 -12.31
C GLU A 109 1.48 1.57 -13.30
N ARG A 110 0.60 2.26 -14.02
CA ARG A 110 -0.31 1.61 -14.98
C ARG A 110 0.45 0.82 -16.04
N ASP A 111 1.56 1.35 -16.53
CA ASP A 111 2.39 0.69 -17.54
C ASP A 111 2.95 -0.67 -17.09
N ASP A 112 3.05 -0.90 -15.80
CA ASP A 112 3.51 -2.16 -15.21
C ASP A 112 2.36 -3.04 -14.69
N LEU A 113 1.10 -2.59 -14.82
CA LEU A 113 -0.07 -3.34 -14.35
C LEU A 113 -0.49 -4.41 -15.36
N PHE A 114 -0.79 -5.61 -14.91
CA PHE A 114 -1.16 -6.72 -15.79
C PHE A 114 -2.37 -6.42 -16.69
N VAL A 115 -3.32 -5.58 -16.26
CA VAL A 115 -4.48 -5.15 -17.06
C VAL A 115 -4.03 -4.39 -18.29
N ASP A 116 -3.22 -3.34 -18.09
CA ASP A 116 -2.68 -2.49 -19.17
C ASP A 116 -1.65 -3.25 -20.03
N LEU A 117 -0.88 -4.17 -19.43
CA LEU A 117 0.04 -5.05 -20.15
C LEU A 117 -0.68 -5.98 -21.13
N VAL A 118 -1.83 -6.53 -20.74
CA VAL A 118 -2.66 -7.37 -21.62
C VAL A 118 -3.20 -6.56 -22.80
N GLU A 119 -3.69 -5.33 -22.56
CA GLU A 119 -4.15 -4.45 -23.66
C GLU A 119 -3.02 -4.14 -24.64
N ARG A 120 -1.86 -3.72 -24.12
CA ARG A 120 -0.69 -3.41 -24.97
C ARG A 120 -0.18 -4.62 -25.74
N ALA A 121 -0.24 -5.82 -25.16
CA ALA A 121 0.12 -7.05 -25.86
C ALA A 121 -0.83 -7.33 -27.04
N PHE A 122 -2.15 -7.11 -26.86
CA PHE A 122 -3.09 -7.20 -27.97
C PHE A 122 -2.88 -6.11 -29.02
N ALA A 123 -2.58 -4.88 -28.60
CA ALA A 123 -2.27 -3.79 -29.51
C ALA A 123 -1.00 -4.07 -30.32
N ALA A 124 0.04 -4.67 -29.73
CA ALA A 124 1.25 -5.11 -30.41
C ALA A 124 0.98 -6.19 -31.46
N ASP A 125 -0.04 -7.04 -31.26
CA ASP A 125 -0.55 -7.99 -32.27
C ASP A 125 -1.43 -7.33 -33.33
N GLY A 126 -1.56 -5.99 -33.35
CA GLY A 126 -2.41 -5.24 -34.28
C GLY A 126 -3.91 -5.37 -34.02
N ARG A 127 -4.31 -5.77 -32.81
CA ARG A 127 -5.69 -6.05 -32.43
C ARG A 127 -6.26 -4.91 -31.57
N LYS A 128 -7.47 -4.48 -31.88
CA LYS A 128 -8.19 -3.44 -31.13
C LYS A 128 -8.99 -4.08 -30.00
N ILE A 129 -8.31 -4.42 -28.92
CA ILE A 129 -8.91 -4.93 -27.69
C ILE A 129 -8.63 -3.93 -26.59
N GLU A 130 -9.68 -3.38 -26.02
CA GLU A 130 -9.66 -2.40 -24.93
C GLU A 130 -9.82 -3.15 -23.59
N ALA A 131 -8.87 -3.00 -22.67
CA ALA A 131 -8.96 -3.57 -21.33
C ALA A 131 -9.48 -2.53 -20.35
N VAL A 132 -10.60 -2.80 -19.72
CA VAL A 132 -11.23 -1.90 -18.73
C VAL A 132 -10.90 -2.38 -17.32
N ASN A 133 -10.32 -1.50 -16.50
CA ASN A 133 -9.93 -1.78 -15.12
C ASN A 133 -11.09 -1.49 -14.15
N GLY A 134 -11.88 -2.50 -13.82
CA GLY A 134 -12.95 -2.46 -12.81
C GLY A 134 -12.51 -2.75 -11.37
N GLY A 135 -11.23 -3.00 -11.11
CA GLY A 135 -10.72 -3.34 -9.78
C GLY A 135 -10.88 -2.22 -8.75
N THR A 136 -11.18 -2.59 -7.51
CA THR A 136 -11.32 -1.64 -6.40
C THR A 136 -10.75 -2.23 -5.12
N GLU A 137 -9.82 -1.52 -4.52
CA GLU A 137 -9.11 -1.89 -3.29
C GLU A 137 -10.04 -2.31 -2.16
N GLY A 138 -9.72 -3.46 -1.55
CA GLY A 138 -10.46 -3.99 -0.41
C GLY A 138 -11.82 -4.61 -0.74
N TRP A 139 -12.21 -4.66 -2.01
CA TRP A 139 -13.36 -5.46 -2.41
C TRP A 139 -13.08 -6.95 -2.21
N SER A 140 -14.14 -7.70 -2.13
CA SER A 140 -14.17 -9.15 -2.18
C SER A 140 -15.17 -9.61 -3.25
N THR A 141 -15.19 -10.89 -3.54
CA THR A 141 -15.96 -11.45 -4.67
C THR A 141 -17.44 -11.02 -4.68
N ASP A 142 -18.06 -10.82 -3.52
CA ASP A 142 -19.44 -10.33 -3.43
C ASP A 142 -19.60 -8.90 -4.00
N GLN A 143 -18.70 -7.97 -3.64
CA GLN A 143 -18.74 -6.59 -4.15
C GLN A 143 -18.41 -6.53 -5.64
N GLU A 144 -17.45 -7.31 -6.07
CA GLU A 144 -17.03 -7.43 -7.47
C GLU A 144 -18.17 -7.87 -8.36
N VAL A 145 -18.93 -8.89 -7.93
CA VAL A 145 -20.08 -9.40 -8.66
C VAL A 145 -21.26 -8.43 -8.65
N VAL A 146 -21.54 -7.78 -7.51
CA VAL A 146 -22.59 -6.75 -7.42
C VAL A 146 -22.23 -5.58 -8.34
N TRP A 147 -21.00 -5.08 -8.32
CA TRP A 147 -20.55 -4.01 -9.20
C TRP A 147 -20.61 -4.42 -10.68
N LEU A 148 -20.18 -5.63 -11.01
CA LEU A 148 -20.29 -6.15 -12.38
C LEU A 148 -21.74 -6.09 -12.87
N GLN A 149 -22.69 -6.54 -12.07
CA GLN A 149 -24.12 -6.56 -12.45
C GLN A 149 -24.72 -5.15 -12.55
N LYS A 150 -24.32 -4.24 -11.67
CA LYS A 150 -24.89 -2.88 -11.60
C LYS A 150 -24.27 -1.91 -12.59
N GLU A 151 -22.97 -2.00 -12.79
CA GLU A 151 -22.18 -1.03 -13.56
C GLU A 151 -21.34 -1.69 -14.65
N GLY A 152 -20.57 -2.73 -14.31
CA GLY A 152 -19.56 -3.30 -15.19
C GLY A 152 -20.09 -3.77 -16.55
N LEU A 153 -21.26 -4.43 -16.56
CA LEU A 153 -21.88 -4.89 -17.81
C LEU A 153 -22.35 -3.74 -18.72
N SER A 154 -22.52 -2.52 -18.19
CA SER A 154 -22.87 -1.33 -18.99
C SER A 154 -21.74 -0.92 -19.96
N TYR A 155 -20.51 -1.38 -19.75
CA TYR A 155 -19.39 -1.21 -20.65
C TYR A 155 -19.41 -2.16 -21.86
N ALA A 156 -20.42 -3.02 -21.97
CA ALA A 156 -20.62 -4.00 -23.05
C ALA A 156 -19.37 -4.87 -23.32
N PRO A 157 -18.78 -5.54 -22.31
CA PRO A 157 -17.59 -6.35 -22.48
C PRO A 157 -17.88 -7.61 -23.32
N ASP A 158 -16.94 -7.98 -24.20
CA ASP A 158 -16.95 -9.25 -24.94
C ASP A 158 -16.45 -10.40 -24.05
N ALA A 159 -15.58 -10.06 -23.08
CA ALA A 159 -15.14 -10.98 -22.04
C ALA A 159 -15.02 -10.25 -20.69
N VAL A 160 -15.34 -10.96 -19.61
CA VAL A 160 -15.11 -10.57 -18.21
C VAL A 160 -14.00 -11.46 -17.66
N VAL A 161 -13.00 -10.85 -17.03
CA VAL A 161 -11.95 -11.53 -16.28
C VAL A 161 -12.13 -11.18 -14.80
N LEU A 162 -12.62 -12.12 -14.01
CA LEU A 162 -12.67 -11.94 -12.55
C LEU A 162 -11.41 -12.52 -11.95
N CYS A 163 -10.68 -11.68 -11.22
CA CYS A 163 -9.43 -12.02 -10.55
C CYS A 163 -9.68 -12.15 -9.04
N PHE A 164 -9.80 -13.38 -8.59
CA PHE A 164 -9.95 -13.72 -7.18
C PHE A 164 -8.59 -13.74 -6.47
N PHE A 165 -8.54 -13.19 -5.26
CA PHE A 165 -7.44 -13.42 -4.32
C PHE A 165 -7.98 -13.99 -2.99
N GLN A 166 -7.14 -14.68 -2.25
CA GLN A 166 -7.57 -15.45 -1.07
C GLN A 166 -8.20 -14.62 0.07
N ASN A 167 -7.92 -13.29 0.16
CA ASN A 167 -8.53 -12.39 1.13
C ASN A 167 -10.03 -12.21 0.92
N ASP A 168 -10.54 -12.45 -0.30
CA ASP A 168 -11.97 -12.37 -0.63
C ASP A 168 -12.82 -13.26 0.26
N VAL A 169 -12.31 -14.44 0.61
CA VAL A 169 -13.04 -15.40 1.45
C VAL A 169 -13.39 -14.81 2.81
N TRP A 170 -12.44 -14.11 3.42
CA TRP A 170 -12.70 -13.40 4.67
C TRP A 170 -13.63 -12.21 4.44
N GLY A 171 -13.40 -11.46 3.37
CA GLY A 171 -14.23 -10.34 2.98
C GLY A 171 -15.68 -10.74 2.74
N ASP A 172 -15.95 -11.85 2.05
CA ASP A 172 -17.31 -12.38 1.77
C ASP A 172 -18.05 -12.80 3.05
N HIS A 173 -17.33 -13.18 4.11
CA HIS A 173 -17.94 -13.41 5.43
C HIS A 173 -18.43 -12.11 6.07
N LEU A 174 -17.75 -10.99 5.86
CA LEU A 174 -18.00 -9.74 6.57
C LEU A 174 -19.23 -8.99 6.01
N ALA A 175 -20.07 -8.44 6.90
CA ALA A 175 -21.14 -7.51 6.54
C ALA A 175 -20.65 -6.05 6.46
N SER A 176 -19.47 -5.77 6.99
CA SER A 176 -18.78 -4.48 6.89
C SER A 176 -17.28 -4.68 6.91
N TYR A 177 -16.55 -3.80 6.22
CA TYR A 177 -15.10 -3.81 6.19
C TYR A 177 -14.57 -2.42 6.59
N THR A 178 -13.71 -2.37 7.60
CA THR A 178 -13.20 -1.11 8.19
C THR A 178 -14.30 -0.09 8.57
N GLY A 179 -15.47 -0.59 8.99
CA GLY A 179 -16.63 0.22 9.33
C GLY A 179 -17.49 0.66 8.14
N LEU A 180 -17.14 0.28 6.91
CA LEU A 180 -17.95 0.49 5.71
C LEU A 180 -18.88 -0.73 5.52
N PRO A 181 -20.22 -0.54 5.57
CA PRO A 181 -21.14 -1.61 5.21
C PRO A 181 -20.91 -2.07 3.76
N LYS A 182 -21.05 -3.37 3.50
CA LYS A 182 -20.86 -3.94 2.18
C LYS A 182 -21.98 -4.94 1.84
N PRO A 183 -22.24 -5.23 0.55
CA PRO A 183 -23.16 -6.29 0.16
C PRO A 183 -22.60 -7.65 0.56
N ARG A 184 -23.47 -8.64 0.66
CA ARG A 184 -23.06 -10.00 1.02
C ARG A 184 -24.00 -11.02 0.40
N PHE A 185 -23.47 -11.99 -0.33
CA PHE A 185 -24.27 -13.12 -0.79
C PHE A 185 -24.61 -14.07 0.37
N PRO A 186 -25.78 -14.74 0.35
CA PRO A 186 -26.11 -15.72 1.36
C PRO A 186 -25.15 -16.93 1.27
N ALA A 187 -24.88 -17.59 2.40
CA ALA A 187 -24.05 -18.80 2.42
C ALA A 187 -24.64 -19.96 1.60
N GLN A 188 -25.92 -19.94 1.36
CA GLN A 188 -26.64 -20.91 0.52
C GLN A 188 -27.58 -20.16 -0.40
N GLY A 189 -27.59 -20.52 -1.70
CA GLY A 189 -28.43 -19.87 -2.70
C GLY A 189 -27.92 -20.10 -4.12
N ASP A 190 -28.71 -19.62 -5.06
CA ASP A 190 -28.41 -19.66 -6.50
C ASP A 190 -27.68 -18.40 -7.00
N GLY A 191 -27.45 -17.43 -6.11
CA GLY A 191 -26.83 -16.16 -6.44
C GLY A 191 -27.77 -15.11 -7.02
N SER A 192 -29.09 -15.36 -7.02
CA SER A 192 -30.09 -14.41 -7.56
C SER A 192 -30.33 -13.19 -6.67
N THR A 193 -29.94 -13.28 -5.39
CA THR A 193 -30.14 -12.22 -4.38
C THR A 193 -28.90 -12.06 -3.50
N TRP A 194 -28.73 -10.88 -2.94
CA TRP A 194 -27.72 -10.57 -1.93
C TRP A 194 -28.28 -9.66 -0.84
N GLU A 195 -27.64 -9.67 0.32
CA GLU A 195 -27.91 -8.75 1.43
C GLU A 195 -27.34 -7.38 1.06
N HIS A 196 -28.19 -6.34 1.02
CA HIS A 196 -27.72 -4.97 0.77
C HIS A 196 -26.92 -4.41 1.95
N PRO A 197 -25.98 -3.48 1.70
CA PRO A 197 -25.29 -2.78 2.78
C PRO A 197 -26.27 -2.15 3.76
N THR A 198 -26.12 -2.47 5.04
CA THR A 198 -26.97 -1.92 6.11
C THR A 198 -26.13 -1.09 7.07
N GLY A 199 -26.60 0.12 7.39
CA GLY A 199 -25.93 1.07 8.28
C GLY A 199 -25.62 2.38 7.58
N ALA A 200 -25.31 3.39 8.39
CA ALA A 200 -24.82 4.65 7.86
C ALA A 200 -23.36 4.48 7.42
N PRO A 201 -22.97 4.99 6.25
CA PRO A 201 -21.57 5.06 5.90
C PRO A 201 -20.84 5.91 6.96
N PRO A 202 -19.58 5.60 7.30
CA PRO A 202 -18.81 6.42 8.21
C PRO A 202 -18.73 7.85 7.70
N GLU A 203 -18.68 8.80 8.64
CA GLU A 203 -18.50 10.21 8.30
C GLU A 203 -17.30 10.38 7.37
N ARG A 204 -17.44 11.27 6.39
CA ARG A 204 -16.33 11.65 5.51
C ARG A 204 -15.12 12.03 6.36
N SER A 205 -13.94 11.64 5.92
CA SER A 205 -12.69 12.11 6.53
C SER A 205 -12.77 13.60 6.80
N SER A 206 -12.45 14.00 8.04
CA SER A 206 -12.58 15.40 8.45
C SER A 206 -11.74 16.31 7.55
N TRP A 207 -12.15 17.56 7.38
CA TRP A 207 -11.35 18.58 6.68
C TRP A 207 -9.91 18.63 7.23
N PHE A 208 -9.76 18.47 8.54
CA PHE A 208 -8.46 18.43 9.20
C PHE A 208 -7.60 17.27 8.70
N ALA A 209 -8.16 16.06 8.59
CA ALA A 209 -7.45 14.89 8.08
C ALA A 209 -7.01 15.04 6.62
N THR A 210 -7.84 15.65 5.78
CA THR A 210 -7.59 15.77 4.33
C THR A 210 -6.72 16.96 3.94
N HIS A 211 -6.58 17.97 4.82
CA HIS A 211 -5.86 19.21 4.49
C HIS A 211 -4.60 19.44 5.33
N THR A 212 -4.40 18.68 6.42
CA THR A 212 -3.23 18.84 7.27
C THR A 212 -2.45 17.54 7.41
N CYS A 213 -1.13 17.66 7.54
CA CYS A 213 -0.26 16.52 7.81
C CYS A 213 -0.53 15.94 9.22
N LEU A 214 -0.78 16.80 10.19
CA LEU A 214 -1.12 16.37 11.55
C LEU A 214 -2.46 15.62 11.59
N GLY A 215 -3.45 16.11 10.86
CA GLY A 215 -4.74 15.43 10.71
C GLY A 215 -4.61 14.10 9.99
N GLY A 216 -3.80 14.03 8.93
CA GLY A 216 -3.49 12.79 8.22
C GLY A 216 -2.81 11.76 9.11
N PHE A 217 -1.88 12.18 9.96
CA PHE A 217 -1.24 11.30 10.96
C PHE A 217 -2.27 10.65 11.90
N PHE A 218 -3.17 11.44 12.48
CA PHE A 218 -4.23 10.91 13.35
C PHE A 218 -5.20 9.99 12.58
N HIS A 219 -5.54 10.34 11.36
CA HIS A 219 -6.40 9.51 10.52
C HIS A 219 -5.76 8.16 10.19
N ILE A 220 -4.48 8.13 9.82
CA ILE A 220 -3.73 6.89 9.58
C ILE A 220 -3.66 6.04 10.86
N PHE A 221 -3.42 6.66 12.00
CA PHE A 221 -3.37 5.95 13.28
C PHE A 221 -4.73 5.32 13.64
N GLU A 222 -5.82 6.08 13.49
CA GLU A 222 -7.18 5.59 13.75
C GLU A 222 -7.58 4.46 12.79
N THR A 223 -7.38 4.65 11.49
CA THR A 223 -7.70 3.64 10.48
C THR A 223 -6.86 2.38 10.63
N SER A 224 -5.57 2.50 10.91
CA SER A 224 -4.70 1.36 11.17
C SER A 224 -5.14 0.55 12.39
N THR A 225 -5.68 1.22 13.42
CA THR A 225 -6.17 0.54 14.62
C THR A 225 -7.47 -0.21 14.35
N LYS A 226 -8.41 0.41 13.61
CA LYS A 226 -9.65 -0.24 13.17
C LYS A 226 -9.37 -1.41 12.24
N TYR A 227 -8.51 -1.21 11.25
CA TYR A 227 -8.08 -2.24 10.30
C TYR A 227 -7.52 -3.48 11.01
N ARG A 228 -6.67 -3.29 12.02
CA ARG A 228 -6.12 -4.40 12.82
C ARG A 228 -7.20 -5.14 13.63
N ALA A 229 -8.19 -4.44 14.15
CA ALA A 229 -9.28 -5.05 14.91
C ALA A 229 -10.17 -5.93 14.01
N ASP A 230 -10.47 -5.47 12.80
CA ASP A 230 -11.32 -6.20 11.86
C ASP A 230 -10.60 -7.36 11.17
N LEU A 231 -9.26 -7.32 11.06
CA LEU A 231 -8.45 -8.27 10.31
C LEU A 231 -7.59 -9.20 11.17
N SER A 232 -7.76 -9.24 12.49
CA SER A 232 -6.97 -10.13 13.33
C SER A 232 -7.79 -11.31 13.85
N PHE A 233 -7.27 -12.52 13.63
CA PHE A 233 -7.75 -13.75 14.24
C PHE A 233 -6.61 -14.37 15.07
N GLY A 234 -6.66 -14.14 16.38
CA GLY A 234 -5.54 -14.51 17.26
C GLY A 234 -4.26 -13.75 16.91
N ASN A 235 -3.18 -14.47 16.60
CA ASN A 235 -1.87 -13.91 16.20
C ASN A 235 -1.70 -13.80 14.66
N MET A 236 -2.75 -14.04 13.89
CA MET A 236 -2.74 -14.12 12.43
C MET A 236 -3.72 -13.13 11.83
N GLY A 237 -3.45 -12.62 10.63
CA GLY A 237 -4.44 -11.93 9.82
C GLY A 237 -5.62 -12.87 9.55
N ALA A 238 -6.84 -12.35 9.62
CA ALA A 238 -8.02 -13.17 9.40
C ALA A 238 -8.08 -13.69 7.96
N ASP A 239 -7.64 -12.88 7.00
CA ASP A 239 -7.45 -13.24 5.59
C ASP A 239 -6.35 -14.30 5.38
N GLU A 240 -5.33 -14.34 6.25
CA GLU A 240 -4.29 -15.37 6.22
C GLU A 240 -4.79 -16.73 6.72
N SER A 241 -5.87 -16.76 7.53
CA SER A 241 -6.38 -18.02 8.12
C SER A 241 -7.03 -18.97 7.10
N VAL A 242 -7.24 -18.51 5.86
CA VAL A 242 -7.75 -19.34 4.75
C VAL A 242 -6.82 -20.48 4.37
N VAL A 243 -5.51 -20.41 4.72
CA VAL A 243 -4.54 -21.47 4.46
C VAL A 243 -4.53 -22.56 5.53
N LEU A 244 -5.25 -22.36 6.65
CA LEU A 244 -5.30 -23.36 7.73
C LEU A 244 -6.10 -24.58 7.31
N LYS A 245 -5.54 -25.77 7.49
CA LYS A 245 -6.22 -27.05 7.20
C LYS A 245 -7.46 -27.25 8.07
N SER A 246 -7.44 -26.70 9.29
CA SER A 246 -8.61 -26.60 10.16
C SER A 246 -9.18 -25.20 10.07
N ALA A 247 -9.99 -24.95 9.03
CA ALA A 247 -10.54 -23.63 8.78
C ALA A 247 -11.46 -23.18 9.94
N PRO A 248 -11.28 -21.95 10.48
CA PRO A 248 -12.23 -21.35 11.41
C PRO A 248 -13.62 -21.23 10.81
N ALA A 249 -14.67 -21.23 11.66
CA ALA A 249 -16.06 -21.13 11.20
C ALA A 249 -16.32 -19.90 10.29
N PRO A 250 -15.77 -18.70 10.54
CA PRO A 250 -15.90 -17.56 9.63
C PRO A 250 -15.36 -17.81 8.22
N ILE A 251 -14.24 -18.55 8.10
CA ILE A 251 -13.66 -18.93 6.81
C ILE A 251 -14.54 -19.93 6.08
N ALA A 252 -15.13 -20.89 6.79
CA ALA A 252 -16.07 -21.84 6.20
C ALA A 252 -17.34 -21.13 5.69
N ASP A 253 -17.88 -20.14 6.42
CA ASP A 253 -18.98 -19.29 5.99
C ASP A 253 -18.57 -18.45 4.77
N GLY A 254 -17.37 -17.86 4.77
CA GLY A 254 -16.82 -17.13 3.63
C GLY A 254 -16.81 -17.98 2.36
N TRP A 255 -16.26 -19.19 2.39
CA TRP A 255 -16.25 -20.12 1.25
C TRP A 255 -17.63 -20.41 0.69
N ALA A 256 -18.63 -20.58 1.57
CA ALA A 256 -19.99 -20.83 1.13
C ALA A 256 -20.57 -19.60 0.39
N ARG A 257 -20.31 -18.38 0.88
CA ARG A 257 -20.74 -17.11 0.27
C ARG A 257 -20.01 -16.83 -1.04
N THR A 258 -18.68 -17.01 -1.08
CA THR A 258 -17.88 -16.95 -2.32
C THR A 258 -18.46 -17.86 -3.39
N THR A 259 -18.82 -19.10 -3.04
CA THR A 259 -19.44 -20.05 -3.98
C THR A 259 -20.76 -19.52 -4.53
N THR A 260 -21.59 -18.88 -3.70
CA THR A 260 -22.85 -18.29 -4.13
C THR A 260 -22.62 -17.06 -5.02
N ALA A 261 -21.64 -16.21 -4.69
CA ALA A 261 -21.23 -15.08 -5.53
C ALA A 261 -20.73 -15.55 -6.91
N LEU A 262 -19.98 -16.65 -6.98
CA LEU A 262 -19.54 -17.24 -8.25
C LEU A 262 -20.69 -17.78 -9.12
N ARG A 263 -21.78 -18.29 -8.51
CA ARG A 263 -23.00 -18.62 -9.25
C ARG A 263 -23.64 -17.38 -9.86
N ALA A 264 -23.70 -16.28 -9.08
CA ALA A 264 -24.20 -15.00 -9.55
C ALA A 264 -23.35 -14.42 -10.69
N LEU A 265 -22.02 -14.52 -10.57
CA LEU A 265 -21.08 -14.13 -11.63
C LEU A 265 -21.36 -14.84 -12.94
N LYS A 266 -21.43 -16.18 -12.89
CA LYS A 266 -21.72 -17.01 -14.06
C LYS A 266 -23.05 -16.63 -14.69
N ALA A 267 -24.12 -16.55 -13.90
CA ALA A 267 -25.43 -16.19 -14.39
C ALA A 267 -25.47 -14.79 -15.02
N ALA A 268 -24.75 -13.82 -14.45
CA ALA A 268 -24.65 -12.47 -14.99
C ALA A 268 -23.95 -12.44 -16.35
N CYS A 269 -22.85 -13.15 -16.50
CA CYS A 269 -22.11 -13.27 -17.76
C CYS A 269 -22.92 -13.98 -18.84
N GLU A 270 -23.63 -15.06 -18.50
CA GLU A 270 -24.50 -15.78 -19.42
C GLU A 270 -25.67 -14.91 -19.91
N LYS A 271 -26.32 -14.19 -18.99
CA LYS A 271 -27.41 -13.28 -19.33
C LYS A 271 -26.95 -12.14 -20.25
N ALA A 272 -25.72 -11.64 -20.03
CA ALA A 272 -25.11 -10.60 -20.84
C ALA A 272 -24.50 -11.14 -22.15
N GLN A 273 -24.49 -12.46 -22.36
CA GLN A 273 -23.80 -13.12 -23.48
C GLN A 273 -22.32 -12.74 -23.59
N THR A 274 -21.67 -12.49 -22.46
CA THR A 274 -20.24 -12.20 -22.37
C THR A 274 -19.46 -13.45 -21.92
N LYS A 275 -18.26 -13.63 -22.44
CA LYS A 275 -17.38 -14.73 -22.05
C LYS A 275 -16.82 -14.47 -20.65
N LEU A 276 -16.64 -15.52 -19.85
CA LEU A 276 -16.08 -15.43 -18.50
C LEU A 276 -14.72 -16.14 -18.45
N LEU A 277 -13.73 -15.45 -17.89
CA LEU A 277 -12.48 -16.05 -17.42
C LEU A 277 -12.36 -15.80 -15.92
N PHE A 278 -12.27 -16.85 -15.13
CA PHE A 278 -12.02 -16.80 -13.69
C PHE A 278 -10.52 -17.05 -13.43
N VAL A 279 -9.84 -16.14 -12.77
CA VAL A 279 -8.40 -16.20 -12.48
C VAL A 279 -8.20 -16.27 -10.96
N ALA A 280 -7.54 -17.31 -10.48
CA ALA A 280 -7.16 -17.42 -9.06
C ALA A 280 -5.73 -16.90 -8.87
N ILE A 281 -5.58 -15.65 -8.50
CA ILE A 281 -4.25 -15.03 -8.25
C ILE A 281 -3.61 -15.70 -7.02
N PRO A 282 -2.41 -16.28 -7.13
CA PRO A 282 -1.76 -16.93 -6.02
C PRO A 282 -1.12 -15.95 -5.05
N SER A 283 -0.94 -16.37 -3.81
CA SER A 283 -0.12 -15.66 -2.84
C SER A 283 1.37 -15.95 -3.05
N ARG A 284 2.22 -15.12 -2.44
CA ARG A 284 3.68 -15.29 -2.45
C ARG A 284 4.09 -16.67 -1.89
N GLU A 285 3.41 -17.13 -0.85
CA GLU A 285 3.66 -18.38 -0.17
C GLU A 285 3.39 -19.61 -1.04
N GLN A 286 2.54 -19.44 -2.06
CA GLN A 286 2.26 -20.50 -3.04
C GLN A 286 3.32 -20.57 -4.15
N VAL A 287 4.06 -19.49 -4.38
CA VAL A 287 4.84 -19.29 -5.62
C VAL A 287 6.34 -19.20 -5.36
N GLU A 288 6.76 -18.36 -4.40
CA GLU A 288 8.18 -18.07 -4.21
C GLU A 288 8.91 -19.16 -3.39
N PRO A 289 10.12 -19.55 -3.81
CA PRO A 289 10.92 -20.55 -3.10
C PRO A 289 11.15 -20.18 -1.63
N GLY A 290 10.86 -21.11 -0.72
CA GLY A 290 11.04 -20.95 0.73
C GLY A 290 10.09 -19.97 1.39
N ALA A 291 9.12 -19.38 0.67
CA ALA A 291 8.16 -18.45 1.27
C ALA A 291 7.19 -19.14 2.23
N LYS A 292 6.74 -20.35 1.89
CA LYS A 292 5.89 -21.18 2.74
C LYS A 292 6.54 -21.43 4.11
N GLU A 293 7.78 -21.88 4.12
CA GLU A 293 8.52 -22.21 5.33
C GLU A 293 8.76 -20.98 6.21
N ARG A 294 9.14 -19.86 5.57
CA ARG A 294 9.31 -18.58 6.29
C ARG A 294 8.00 -18.10 6.92
N TRP A 295 6.89 -18.22 6.18
CA TRP A 295 5.57 -17.81 6.64
C TRP A 295 5.10 -18.65 7.84
N GLY A 296 5.20 -19.98 7.77
CA GLY A 296 4.85 -20.90 8.86
C GLY A 296 5.71 -20.68 10.10
N THR A 297 7.04 -20.59 9.93
CA THR A 297 7.98 -20.31 11.03
C THR A 297 7.67 -19.00 11.73
N ALA A 298 7.37 -17.94 10.98
CA ALA A 298 7.04 -16.64 11.55
C ALA A 298 5.76 -16.65 12.41
N ARG A 299 4.87 -17.62 12.21
CA ARG A 299 3.59 -17.78 12.94
C ARG A 299 3.61 -18.94 13.95
N GLY A 300 4.72 -19.68 14.03
CA GLY A 300 4.87 -20.82 14.91
C GLY A 300 4.00 -22.02 14.51
N LEU A 301 3.67 -22.15 13.22
CA LEU A 301 2.84 -23.21 12.67
C LEU A 301 3.71 -24.37 12.14
N ALA A 302 3.30 -25.60 12.43
CA ALA A 302 3.87 -26.78 11.80
C ALA A 302 3.31 -26.95 10.37
N ASP A 303 4.08 -27.56 9.46
CA ASP A 303 3.68 -27.83 8.07
C ASP A 303 2.40 -28.68 7.94
N THR A 304 2.05 -29.40 9.02
CA THR A 304 0.81 -30.19 9.10
C THR A 304 -0.44 -29.35 9.35
N GLU A 305 -0.30 -28.10 9.83
CA GLU A 305 -1.41 -27.26 10.27
C GLU A 305 -1.93 -26.34 9.16
N PHE A 306 -1.12 -26.07 8.13
CA PHE A 306 -1.48 -25.16 7.04
C PHE A 306 -1.05 -25.69 5.67
N ASP A 307 -1.72 -25.18 4.64
CA ASP A 307 -1.39 -25.45 3.24
C ASP A 307 -1.65 -24.19 2.40
N PRO A 308 -0.60 -23.49 1.94
CA PRO A 308 -0.77 -22.31 1.09
C PRO A 308 -1.48 -22.57 -0.23
N ASP A 309 -1.40 -23.79 -0.78
CA ASP A 309 -2.07 -24.14 -2.04
C ASP A 309 -3.59 -24.38 -1.86
N GLN A 310 -4.06 -24.60 -0.62
CA GLN A 310 -5.46 -24.87 -0.32
C GLN A 310 -6.43 -23.80 -0.84
N PRO A 311 -6.20 -22.47 -0.66
CA PRO A 311 -7.16 -21.45 -1.12
C PRO A 311 -7.40 -21.53 -2.63
N THR A 312 -6.35 -21.68 -3.44
CA THR A 312 -6.49 -21.80 -4.90
C THR A 312 -7.23 -23.09 -5.28
N MET A 313 -6.93 -24.21 -4.64
CA MET A 313 -7.63 -25.47 -4.91
C MET A 313 -9.13 -25.38 -4.57
N LEU A 314 -9.45 -24.76 -3.42
CA LEU A 314 -10.82 -24.62 -2.96
C LEU A 314 -11.63 -23.66 -3.86
N VAL A 315 -11.05 -22.54 -4.28
CA VAL A 315 -11.77 -21.60 -5.13
C VAL A 315 -12.00 -22.13 -6.54
N LEU A 316 -11.06 -22.87 -7.12
CA LEU A 316 -11.28 -23.53 -8.42
C LEU A 316 -12.34 -24.62 -8.33
N ALA A 317 -12.38 -25.38 -7.22
CA ALA A 317 -13.45 -26.33 -6.94
C ALA A 317 -14.82 -25.63 -6.74
N ALA A 318 -14.84 -24.49 -6.01
CA ALA A 318 -16.04 -23.66 -5.85
C ALA A 318 -16.53 -23.10 -7.18
N ALA A 319 -15.62 -22.60 -8.03
CA ALA A 319 -15.94 -22.15 -9.38
C ALA A 319 -16.56 -23.27 -10.23
N THR A 320 -15.98 -24.47 -10.17
CA THR A 320 -16.54 -25.66 -10.84
C THR A 320 -17.95 -25.98 -10.31
N SER A 321 -18.14 -25.95 -8.99
CA SER A 321 -19.45 -26.22 -8.37
C SER A 321 -20.49 -25.12 -8.67
N ALA A 322 -20.04 -23.91 -8.94
CA ALA A 322 -20.85 -22.80 -9.41
C ALA A 322 -21.19 -22.90 -10.92
N GLY A 323 -20.66 -23.92 -11.61
CA GLY A 323 -20.89 -24.18 -13.04
C GLY A 323 -19.96 -23.42 -13.97
N ILE A 324 -18.85 -22.85 -13.48
CA ILE A 324 -17.80 -22.26 -14.32
C ILE A 324 -16.91 -23.41 -14.80
N PRO A 325 -16.87 -23.72 -16.11
CA PRO A 325 -16.12 -24.87 -16.61
C PRO A 325 -14.60 -24.68 -16.44
N ALA A 326 -13.86 -25.75 -16.29
CA ALA A 326 -12.39 -25.70 -16.13
C ALA A 326 -11.68 -24.95 -17.27
N ALA A 327 -12.22 -24.99 -18.50
CA ALA A 327 -11.72 -24.22 -19.64
C ALA A 327 -11.85 -22.68 -19.41
N ALA A 328 -12.76 -22.24 -18.58
CA ALA A 328 -12.95 -20.83 -18.20
C ALA A 328 -12.26 -20.48 -16.87
N GLN A 329 -11.38 -21.35 -16.35
CA GLN A 329 -10.60 -21.12 -15.13
C GLN A 329 -9.12 -21.04 -15.45
N LEU A 330 -8.41 -20.15 -14.81
CA LEU A 330 -6.95 -19.99 -14.92
C LEU A 330 -6.31 -20.06 -13.54
N ASP A 331 -5.43 -21.05 -13.39
CA ASP A 331 -4.49 -21.15 -12.28
C ASP A 331 -3.10 -20.71 -12.78
N PRO A 332 -2.62 -19.50 -12.45
CA PRO A 332 -1.33 -19.02 -12.91
C PRO A 332 -0.14 -19.58 -12.11
N ARG A 333 -0.36 -20.36 -11.02
CA ARG A 333 0.72 -20.88 -10.17
C ARG A 333 1.83 -21.60 -10.95
N PRO A 334 1.56 -22.47 -11.95
CA PRO A 334 2.65 -23.14 -12.67
C PRO A 334 3.62 -22.18 -13.37
N SER A 335 3.10 -21.18 -14.07
CA SER A 335 3.92 -20.18 -14.75
C SER A 335 4.63 -19.26 -13.77
N MET A 336 3.96 -18.84 -12.71
CA MET A 336 4.54 -17.99 -11.68
C MET A 336 5.61 -18.71 -10.87
N LYS A 337 5.43 -19.98 -10.49
CA LYS A 337 6.48 -20.81 -9.83
C LYS A 337 7.73 -20.91 -10.70
N ALA A 338 7.57 -21.26 -11.99
CA ALA A 338 8.70 -21.36 -12.92
C ALA A 338 9.46 -20.03 -13.07
N ALA A 339 8.73 -18.92 -13.13
CA ALA A 339 9.33 -17.57 -13.18
C ALA A 339 10.04 -17.22 -11.86
N ALA A 340 9.40 -17.49 -10.71
CA ALA A 340 9.99 -17.24 -9.39
C ALA A 340 11.29 -18.03 -9.16
N GLU A 341 11.35 -19.31 -9.56
CA GLU A 341 12.57 -20.12 -9.51
C GLU A 341 13.70 -19.54 -10.35
N SER A 342 13.37 -18.98 -11.51
CA SER A 342 14.34 -18.32 -12.40
C SER A 342 14.86 -17.02 -11.81
N LEU A 343 13.97 -16.18 -11.28
CA LEU A 343 14.28 -14.88 -10.69
C LEU A 343 15.04 -15.02 -9.37
N ALA A 344 14.71 -16.01 -8.55
CA ALA A 344 15.40 -16.29 -7.29
C ALA A 344 16.90 -16.54 -7.47
N LYS A 345 17.33 -17.13 -8.60
CA LYS A 345 18.75 -17.31 -8.95
C LYS A 345 19.50 -15.98 -9.14
N LYS A 346 18.76 -14.91 -9.42
CA LYS A 346 19.29 -13.53 -9.59
C LYS A 346 19.07 -12.67 -8.34
N GLY A 347 18.41 -13.20 -7.30
CA GLY A 347 18.00 -12.45 -6.12
C GLY A 347 16.79 -11.55 -6.36
N GLU A 348 16.01 -11.83 -7.42
CA GLU A 348 14.81 -11.11 -7.80
C GLU A 348 13.55 -11.88 -7.39
N HIS A 349 12.41 -11.20 -7.29
CA HIS A 349 11.15 -11.71 -6.76
C HIS A 349 9.97 -11.30 -7.63
N LEU A 350 8.83 -12.00 -7.49
CA LEU A 350 7.56 -11.65 -8.15
C LEU A 350 6.65 -10.79 -7.27
N TYR A 351 6.93 -10.74 -5.98
CA TYR A 351 6.16 -9.99 -4.98
C TYR A 351 7.05 -8.97 -4.29
N PHE A 352 6.46 -7.91 -3.76
CA PHE A 352 7.16 -7.00 -2.86
C PHE A 352 7.55 -7.74 -1.57
N ALA A 353 8.65 -7.35 -0.93
CA ALA A 353 9.18 -8.07 0.22
C ALA A 353 8.29 -7.95 1.47
N LYS A 354 7.66 -6.78 1.67
CA LYS A 354 6.80 -6.48 2.83
C LYS A 354 5.33 -6.42 2.44
N ASP A 355 5.03 -5.87 1.27
CA ASP A 355 3.71 -5.86 0.70
C ASP A 355 3.43 -7.21 0.03
N PHE A 356 2.21 -7.73 0.18
CA PHE A 356 1.86 -9.07 -0.36
C PHE A 356 1.46 -9.06 -1.84
N HIS A 357 1.40 -7.87 -2.48
CA HIS A 357 1.02 -7.75 -3.88
C HIS A 357 2.19 -8.09 -4.82
N VAL A 358 1.83 -8.46 -6.04
CA VAL A 358 2.81 -8.66 -7.11
C VAL A 358 3.51 -7.35 -7.46
N ASN A 359 4.82 -7.43 -7.66
CA ASN A 359 5.64 -6.33 -8.15
C ASN A 359 5.54 -6.23 -9.70
N PRO A 360 6.26 -5.33 -10.38
CA PRO A 360 6.22 -5.25 -11.85
C PRO A 360 6.52 -6.58 -12.56
N GLU A 361 7.47 -7.37 -12.06
CA GLU A 361 7.79 -8.68 -12.66
C GLU A 361 6.64 -9.68 -12.49
N GLY A 362 6.03 -9.73 -11.30
CA GLY A 362 4.85 -10.55 -11.05
C GLY A 362 3.66 -10.16 -11.92
N ASN A 363 3.46 -8.85 -12.13
CA ASN A 363 2.44 -8.35 -13.05
C ASN A 363 2.67 -8.82 -14.50
N ARG A 364 3.93 -8.84 -14.98
CA ARG A 364 4.25 -9.33 -16.35
C ARG A 364 3.96 -10.81 -16.51
N VAL A 365 4.33 -11.63 -15.51
CA VAL A 365 4.05 -13.07 -15.57
C VAL A 365 2.55 -13.33 -15.54
N LEU A 366 1.82 -12.60 -14.71
CA LEU A 366 0.35 -12.70 -14.63
C LEU A 366 -0.32 -12.23 -15.92
N ALA A 367 0.14 -11.09 -16.47
CA ALA A 367 -0.33 -10.57 -17.75
C ALA A 367 -0.15 -11.59 -18.87
N ARG A 368 1.02 -12.24 -18.91
CA ARG A 368 1.32 -13.27 -19.91
C ARG A 368 0.37 -14.45 -19.82
N ALA A 369 0.15 -14.97 -18.61
CA ALA A 369 -0.75 -16.10 -18.40
C ALA A 369 -2.20 -15.78 -18.82
N ILE A 370 -2.68 -14.57 -18.49
CA ILE A 370 -4.01 -14.09 -18.86
C ILE A 370 -4.09 -13.85 -20.38
N PHE A 371 -3.10 -13.19 -20.96
CA PHE A 371 -3.03 -12.94 -22.39
C PHE A 371 -3.07 -14.24 -23.20
N GLU A 372 -2.25 -15.23 -22.85
CA GLU A 372 -2.22 -16.55 -23.51
C GLU A 372 -3.60 -17.23 -23.47
N ARG A 373 -4.33 -17.10 -22.35
CA ARG A 373 -5.68 -17.64 -22.23
C ARG A 373 -6.70 -16.87 -23.10
N LEU A 374 -6.67 -15.54 -23.05
CA LEU A 374 -7.56 -14.68 -23.84
C LEU A 374 -7.27 -14.75 -25.34
N ASN A 375 -6.03 -15.04 -25.71
CA ASN A 375 -5.60 -15.28 -27.09
C ASN A 375 -6.00 -16.66 -27.62
N GLY A 376 -6.58 -17.51 -26.76
CA GLY A 376 -7.10 -18.82 -27.14
C GLY A 376 -8.42 -18.74 -27.94
N PRO A 377 -8.81 -19.86 -28.60
CA PRO A 377 -9.98 -19.91 -29.48
C PRO A 377 -11.30 -19.65 -28.75
N ASP A 378 -11.37 -19.92 -27.46
CA ASP A 378 -12.58 -19.75 -26.65
C ASP A 378 -12.88 -18.27 -26.37
N TYR A 379 -11.90 -17.38 -26.56
CA TYR A 379 -12.03 -15.94 -26.31
C TYR A 379 -11.87 -15.12 -27.59
N PHE A 380 -10.75 -14.47 -27.74
CA PHE A 380 -10.52 -13.57 -28.88
C PHE A 380 -9.84 -14.27 -30.07
N GLY A 381 -9.32 -15.48 -29.86
CA GLY A 381 -8.56 -16.24 -30.85
C GLY A 381 -7.13 -15.67 -31.09
N PRO A 382 -6.27 -16.38 -31.79
CA PRO A 382 -4.92 -15.90 -32.14
C PRO A 382 -4.95 -14.77 -33.15
N ALA A 383 -3.91 -13.92 -33.18
CA ALA A 383 -3.72 -12.95 -34.24
C ALA A 383 -3.62 -13.65 -35.64
N ALA A 384 -4.01 -12.94 -36.70
CA ALA A 384 -3.97 -13.48 -38.03
C ALA A 384 -2.54 -13.95 -38.42
N GLY A 385 -2.41 -15.22 -38.81
CA GLY A 385 -1.11 -15.80 -39.17
C GLY A 385 -0.29 -16.38 -38.00
N THR A 386 -0.79 -16.30 -36.75
CA THR A 386 -0.14 -16.94 -35.59
C THR A 386 -0.80 -18.28 -35.26
N ALA A 387 -0.03 -19.24 -34.76
CA ALA A 387 -0.56 -20.53 -34.31
C ALA A 387 -1.39 -20.35 -33.02
N VAL A 388 -2.42 -21.18 -32.87
CA VAL A 388 -3.20 -21.21 -31.60
C VAL A 388 -2.29 -21.49 -30.41
N GLY A 389 -2.35 -20.61 -29.39
CA GLY A 389 -1.54 -20.72 -28.18
C GLY A 389 -0.11 -20.14 -28.31
N SER A 390 0.28 -19.58 -29.46
CA SER A 390 1.55 -18.86 -29.58
C SER A 390 1.37 -17.37 -29.28
N VAL A 391 2.37 -16.77 -28.64
CA VAL A 391 2.49 -15.33 -28.44
C VAL A 391 3.34 -14.79 -29.57
N SER A 392 2.90 -13.71 -30.24
CA SER A 392 3.73 -13.08 -31.28
C SER A 392 5.02 -12.51 -30.66
N PRO A 393 6.10 -12.31 -31.47
CA PRO A 393 7.32 -11.67 -30.99
C PRO A 393 7.07 -10.28 -30.39
N ASP A 394 6.16 -9.49 -30.97
CA ASP A 394 5.87 -8.14 -30.55
C ASP A 394 5.09 -8.11 -29.20
N ALA A 395 4.06 -8.96 -29.08
CA ALA A 395 3.36 -9.15 -27.80
C ALA A 395 4.28 -9.74 -26.72
N ALA A 396 5.16 -10.69 -27.09
CA ALA A 396 6.15 -11.25 -26.19
C ALA A 396 7.14 -10.18 -25.70
N ALA A 397 7.53 -9.22 -26.55
CA ALA A 397 8.40 -8.10 -26.16
C ALA A 397 7.72 -7.22 -25.11
N VAL A 398 6.45 -6.86 -25.29
CA VAL A 398 5.66 -6.08 -24.29
C VAL A 398 5.61 -6.81 -22.94
N LEU A 399 5.39 -8.13 -22.96
CA LEU A 399 5.26 -8.96 -21.76
C LEU A 399 6.63 -9.35 -21.14
N ALA A 400 7.75 -9.05 -21.79
CA ALA A 400 9.10 -9.33 -21.32
C ALA A 400 9.89 -8.07 -20.99
N ASP A 401 9.37 -6.88 -21.36
CA ASP A 401 10.09 -5.61 -21.16
C ASP A 401 10.29 -5.37 -19.65
N THR A 402 11.54 -5.54 -19.24
CA THR A 402 11.96 -5.15 -17.91
C THR A 402 11.99 -3.62 -17.91
N ALA A 403 11.06 -2.98 -17.20
CA ALA A 403 11.24 -1.58 -16.87
C ALA A 403 12.65 -1.44 -16.31
N THR A 404 13.48 -0.69 -17.01
CA THR A 404 14.85 -0.43 -16.57
C THR A 404 14.75 0.15 -15.16
N GLY A 405 15.08 -0.65 -14.16
CA GLY A 405 15.10 -0.24 -12.78
C GLY A 405 15.89 1.06 -12.71
N GLY A 406 15.24 2.15 -12.34
CA GLY A 406 15.87 3.46 -12.30
C GLY A 406 17.13 3.34 -11.47
N THR A 407 18.24 3.89 -11.96
CA THR A 407 19.52 3.92 -11.22
C THR A 407 19.23 4.37 -9.80
N PRO A 408 19.62 3.61 -8.77
CA PRO A 408 19.26 3.94 -7.40
C PRO A 408 19.79 5.35 -7.09
N LEU A 409 18.89 6.28 -6.79
CA LEU A 409 19.23 7.69 -6.55
C LEU A 409 19.99 7.90 -5.23
N TRP A 410 19.95 6.93 -4.32
CA TRP A 410 20.57 7.05 -3.00
C TRP A 410 22.09 7.34 -3.03
N PRO A 411 22.94 6.80 -3.95
CA PRO A 411 24.34 7.16 -4.00
C PRO A 411 24.55 8.64 -4.35
N PHE A 412 23.71 9.18 -5.24
CA PHE A 412 23.75 10.60 -5.62
C PHE A 412 23.28 11.50 -4.48
N VAL A 413 22.27 11.06 -3.71
CA VAL A 413 21.79 11.78 -2.52
C VAL A 413 22.87 11.78 -1.44
N VAL A 414 23.47 10.65 -1.13
CA VAL A 414 24.58 10.55 -0.15
C VAL A 414 25.80 11.37 -0.62
N GLY A 415 26.16 11.28 -1.90
CA GLY A 415 27.22 12.08 -2.50
C GLY A 415 26.93 13.58 -2.43
N GLY A 416 25.69 13.99 -2.71
CA GLY A 416 25.25 15.39 -2.63
C GLY A 416 25.31 15.93 -1.19
N ILE A 417 24.82 15.16 -0.21
CA ILE A 417 24.91 15.49 1.22
C ILE A 417 26.36 15.62 1.64
N TRP A 418 27.21 14.67 1.27
CA TRP A 418 28.64 14.72 1.58
C TRP A 418 29.30 15.97 1.00
N LEU A 419 29.03 16.32 -0.24
CA LEU A 419 29.58 17.50 -0.93
C LEU A 419 29.10 18.78 -0.25
N LEU A 420 27.80 18.88 0.06
CA LEU A 420 27.21 20.01 0.78
C LEU A 420 27.85 20.19 2.15
N LEU A 421 27.90 19.12 2.95
CA LEU A 421 28.45 19.16 4.29
C LEU A 421 29.97 19.46 4.28
N SER A 422 30.71 18.94 3.29
CA SER A 422 32.14 19.25 3.13
C SER A 422 32.37 20.72 2.78
N THR A 423 31.53 21.28 1.94
CA THR A 423 31.58 22.70 1.57
C THR A 423 31.26 23.59 2.77
N LEU A 424 30.18 23.29 3.49
CA LEU A 424 29.80 24.02 4.70
C LEU A 424 30.88 23.95 5.77
N TYR A 425 31.47 22.77 5.98
CA TYR A 425 32.59 22.60 6.92
C TYR A 425 33.80 23.44 6.52
N GLY A 426 34.22 23.39 5.25
CA GLY A 426 35.36 24.17 4.75
C GLY A 426 35.12 25.69 4.80
N LEU A 427 33.89 26.16 4.63
CA LEU A 427 33.53 27.57 4.79
C LEU A 427 33.59 28.03 6.26
N SER A 428 33.28 27.14 7.20
CA SER A 428 33.25 27.44 8.64
C SER A 428 34.60 27.35 9.29
N TYR A 429 35.47 26.45 8.84
CA TYR A 429 36.79 26.22 9.37
C TYR A 429 37.85 26.61 8.32
N ARG A 430 37.96 27.91 8.07
CA ARG A 430 38.85 28.48 7.04
C ARG A 430 40.35 28.24 7.29
N ASP A 431 40.72 27.88 8.52
CA ASP A 431 42.08 27.57 8.91
C ASP A 431 42.50 26.15 8.52
N GLU A 432 41.56 25.30 8.08
CA GLU A 432 41.86 23.94 7.63
C GLU A 432 41.87 23.85 6.08
N PRO A 433 42.78 23.06 5.50
CA PRO A 433 42.76 22.80 4.07
C PRO A 433 41.44 22.13 3.66
N PHE A 434 40.81 22.58 2.56
CA PHE A 434 39.54 22.05 2.08
C PHE A 434 39.57 20.51 1.88
N ALA A 435 40.73 19.95 1.47
CA ALA A 435 40.92 18.52 1.35
C ALA A 435 40.79 17.78 2.70
N ALA A 436 41.24 18.38 3.80
CA ALA A 436 41.09 17.79 5.14
C ALA A 436 39.62 17.82 5.59
N ALA A 437 38.89 18.89 5.30
CA ALA A 437 37.45 18.99 5.54
C ALA A 437 36.69 17.89 4.80
N PHE A 438 37.02 17.69 3.53
CA PHE A 438 36.42 16.71 2.66
C PHE A 438 36.60 15.26 3.18
N VAL A 439 37.80 14.92 3.66
CA VAL A 439 38.10 13.60 4.24
C VAL A 439 37.40 13.43 5.60
N LYS A 440 37.42 14.43 6.47
CA LYS A 440 36.78 14.38 7.80
C LYS A 440 35.26 14.14 7.66
N VAL A 441 34.60 14.88 6.76
CA VAL A 441 33.18 14.71 6.52
C VAL A 441 32.88 13.35 5.88
N ALA A 442 33.73 12.85 4.97
CA ALA A 442 33.60 11.52 4.40
C ALA A 442 33.64 10.43 5.48
N LEU A 443 34.62 10.51 6.37
CA LEU A 443 34.75 9.57 7.49
C LEU A 443 33.53 9.63 8.43
N MET A 444 33.00 10.82 8.68
CA MET A 444 31.84 11.00 9.54
C MET A 444 30.56 10.46 8.91
N VAL A 445 30.31 10.79 7.65
CA VAL A 445 29.15 10.26 6.90
C VAL A 445 29.26 8.74 6.76
N GLY A 446 30.47 8.24 6.44
CA GLY A 446 30.76 6.81 6.35
C GLY A 446 30.54 6.08 7.69
N ALA A 447 30.95 6.67 8.81
CA ALA A 447 30.69 6.11 10.14
C ALA A 447 29.20 6.02 10.46
N VAL A 448 28.43 7.07 10.16
CA VAL A 448 26.96 7.05 10.34
C VAL A 448 26.30 5.98 9.48
N VAL A 449 26.67 5.89 8.21
CA VAL A 449 26.16 4.85 7.29
C VAL A 449 26.54 3.45 7.79
N ALA A 450 27.79 3.25 8.24
CA ALA A 450 28.24 1.98 8.79
C ALA A 450 27.48 1.59 10.08
N ILE A 451 27.23 2.54 10.98
CA ILE A 451 26.45 2.31 12.20
C ILE A 451 25.02 1.90 11.85
N VAL A 452 24.36 2.62 10.93
CA VAL A 452 22.99 2.30 10.49
C VAL A 452 22.96 0.92 9.82
N PHE A 453 23.94 0.63 8.97
CA PHE A 453 24.06 -0.66 8.29
C PHE A 453 24.26 -1.81 9.28
N VAL A 454 25.21 -1.71 10.18
CA VAL A 454 25.48 -2.73 11.21
C VAL A 454 24.25 -2.92 12.11
N PHE A 455 23.62 -1.82 12.52
CA PHE A 455 22.44 -1.87 13.36
C PHE A 455 21.24 -2.54 12.65
N SER A 456 21.00 -2.20 11.38
CA SER A 456 19.92 -2.80 10.60
C SER A 456 20.11 -4.31 10.40
N HIS A 457 21.35 -4.75 10.17
CA HIS A 457 21.69 -6.17 10.06
C HIS A 457 21.59 -6.91 11.40
N LEU A 458 22.01 -6.28 12.50
CA LEU A 458 21.88 -6.83 13.85
C LEU A 458 20.41 -7.02 14.22
N VAL A 459 19.58 -6.01 13.96
CA VAL A 459 18.12 -6.08 14.20
C VAL A 459 17.49 -7.17 13.32
N GLY A 460 17.88 -7.28 12.05
CA GLY A 460 17.43 -8.33 11.15
C GLY A 460 17.84 -9.74 11.61
N TRP A 461 19.08 -9.90 12.09
CA TRP A 461 19.59 -11.19 12.61
C TRP A 461 18.88 -11.64 13.90
N LEU A 462 18.47 -10.70 14.76
CA LEU A 462 17.72 -10.99 15.99
C LEU A 462 16.26 -11.43 15.74
N GLY A 463 15.80 -11.34 14.50
CA GLY A 463 14.42 -11.68 14.14
C GLY A 463 13.38 -10.64 14.58
N PRO A 464 12.11 -10.76 14.11
CA PRO A 464 11.09 -9.71 14.26
C PRO A 464 10.69 -9.43 15.72
N VAL A 465 10.79 -10.43 16.60
CA VAL A 465 10.43 -10.27 18.02
C VAL A 465 11.53 -9.56 18.78
N TRP A 466 12.75 -10.11 18.79
CA TRP A 466 13.88 -9.55 19.54
C TRP A 466 14.43 -8.26 18.93
N GLY A 467 14.44 -8.15 17.59
CA GLY A 467 14.83 -6.93 16.89
C GLY A 467 13.97 -5.72 17.29
N LYS A 468 12.66 -5.91 17.48
CA LYS A 468 11.75 -4.87 17.98
C LYS A 468 12.15 -4.38 19.39
N TYR A 469 12.43 -5.29 20.31
CA TYR A 469 12.80 -4.92 21.68
C TYR A 469 14.17 -4.24 21.74
N VAL A 470 15.14 -4.73 20.96
CA VAL A 470 16.45 -4.09 20.85
C VAL A 470 16.34 -2.70 20.23
N GLY A 471 15.53 -2.53 19.18
CA GLY A 471 15.26 -1.22 18.59
C GLY A 471 14.67 -0.24 19.60
N ILE A 472 13.66 -0.66 20.37
CA ILE A 472 13.07 0.16 21.44
C ILE A 472 14.11 0.49 22.52
N ALA A 473 14.89 -0.49 22.98
CA ALA A 473 15.91 -0.29 24.01
C ALA A 473 16.98 0.72 23.57
N VAL A 474 17.42 0.68 22.30
CA VAL A 474 18.38 1.65 21.76
C VAL A 474 17.76 3.05 21.69
N VAL A 475 16.52 3.18 21.20
CA VAL A 475 15.84 4.49 21.16
C VAL A 475 15.68 5.05 22.56
N VAL A 476 15.21 4.24 23.53
CA VAL A 476 15.07 4.65 24.93
C VAL A 476 16.42 4.99 25.54
N GLY A 477 17.47 4.21 25.25
CA GLY A 477 18.83 4.46 25.71
C GLY A 477 19.42 5.77 25.18
N VAL A 478 19.23 6.05 23.87
CA VAL A 478 19.65 7.31 23.25
C VAL A 478 18.88 8.49 23.84
N LEU A 479 17.55 8.38 23.96
CA LEU A 479 16.71 9.42 24.60
C LEU A 479 17.11 9.63 26.05
N GLY A 480 17.34 8.57 26.82
CA GLY A 480 17.81 8.63 28.20
C GLY A 480 19.17 9.31 28.32
N TYR A 481 20.10 8.99 27.43
CA TYR A 481 21.42 9.64 27.37
C TYR A 481 21.30 11.13 27.02
N LEU A 482 20.45 11.48 26.06
CA LEU A 482 20.19 12.87 25.69
C LEU A 482 19.58 13.65 26.87
N LEU A 483 18.58 13.08 27.53
CA LEU A 483 17.95 13.67 28.73
C LEU A 483 18.98 13.81 29.87
N PHE A 484 19.84 12.82 30.09
CA PHE A 484 20.93 12.90 31.08
C PHE A 484 21.90 14.03 30.76
N LYS A 485 22.37 14.15 29.51
CA LYS A 485 23.22 15.25 29.08
C LYS A 485 22.53 16.62 29.17
N MET A 486 21.23 16.65 28.96
CA MET A 486 20.41 17.86 29.12
C MET A 486 20.12 18.20 30.60
N SER A 487 20.31 17.27 31.54
CA SER A 487 19.94 17.44 32.95
C SER A 487 20.63 18.66 33.60
N ALA A 488 21.89 18.93 33.27
CA ALA A 488 22.59 20.13 33.74
C ALA A 488 21.98 21.45 33.22
N LYS A 489 21.29 21.41 32.07
CA LYS A 489 20.60 22.55 31.43
C LYS A 489 19.12 22.63 31.80
N LEU A 490 18.54 21.54 32.34
CA LEU A 490 17.17 21.54 32.88
C LEU A 490 17.02 22.49 34.07
N GLY A 491 18.09 22.74 34.82
CA GLY A 491 18.12 23.77 35.87
C GLY A 491 17.80 25.17 35.33
N ILE A 492 18.41 25.53 34.21
CA ILE A 492 18.18 26.82 33.54
C ILE A 492 16.76 26.85 32.98
N MET A 493 16.28 25.76 32.38
CA MET A 493 14.91 25.66 31.87
C MET A 493 13.88 25.79 32.98
N LYS A 494 14.12 25.16 34.16
CA LYS A 494 13.26 25.29 35.34
C LYS A 494 13.23 26.73 35.87
N GLU A 495 14.34 27.44 35.80
CA GLU A 495 14.43 28.85 36.25
C GLU A 495 13.71 29.78 35.29
N ILE A 496 13.86 29.59 33.96
CA ILE A 496 13.11 30.31 32.92
C ILE A 496 11.61 30.03 33.08
N TYR A 497 11.21 28.76 33.19
CA TYR A 497 9.83 28.36 33.44
C TYR A 497 9.24 29.01 34.69
N GLY A 498 9.96 28.92 35.82
CA GLY A 498 9.55 29.54 37.09
C GLY A 498 9.45 31.06 37.03
N SER A 499 10.28 31.71 36.18
CA SER A 499 10.21 33.14 35.92
C SER A 499 8.93 33.52 35.15
N PHE A 500 8.60 32.77 34.09
CA PHE A 500 7.39 32.99 33.30
C PHE A 500 6.11 32.75 34.14
N VAL A 501 6.07 31.70 34.94
CA VAL A 501 4.94 31.40 35.81
C VAL A 501 4.75 32.51 36.86
N ARG A 502 5.84 33.01 37.48
CA ARG A 502 5.81 34.09 38.49
C ARG A 502 5.38 35.42 37.91
N ARG A 503 5.66 35.70 36.62
CA ARG A 503 5.25 36.94 35.95
C ARG A 503 3.80 36.90 35.46
N GLY A 504 3.14 35.75 35.48
CA GLY A 504 1.77 35.59 34.96
C GLY A 504 1.73 35.37 33.44
N ASP A 505 2.88 35.16 32.79
CA ASP A 505 3.00 34.97 31.34
C ASP A 505 2.87 33.47 30.95
N TRP A 506 2.21 32.67 31.79
CA TRP A 506 2.05 31.23 31.60
C TRP A 506 1.36 30.84 30.28
N TYR A 507 0.60 31.77 29.67
CA TYR A 507 -0.05 31.60 28.37
C TYR A 507 0.94 31.47 27.19
N MET A 508 2.18 31.93 27.37
CA MET A 508 3.24 31.74 26.38
C MET A 508 3.97 30.38 26.52
N LEU A 509 3.60 29.58 27.50
CA LEU A 509 4.25 28.30 27.82
C LEU A 509 4.35 27.35 26.62
N PRO A 510 3.31 27.15 25.78
CA PRO A 510 3.40 26.27 24.61
C PRO A 510 4.47 26.73 23.61
N LEU A 511 4.57 28.03 23.38
CA LEU A 511 5.60 28.61 22.51
C LEU A 511 7.01 28.47 23.14
N LEU A 512 7.11 28.71 24.45
CA LEU A 512 8.35 28.53 25.19
C LEU A 512 8.83 27.08 25.15
N VAL A 513 7.93 26.11 25.36
CA VAL A 513 8.25 24.67 25.28
C VAL A 513 8.72 24.30 23.87
N ALA A 514 8.05 24.80 22.84
CA ALA A 514 8.48 24.60 21.44
C ALA A 514 9.89 25.18 21.19
N MET A 515 10.13 26.41 21.57
CA MET A 515 11.43 27.07 21.42
C MET A 515 12.53 26.38 22.24
N LEU A 516 12.24 25.94 23.47
CA LEU A 516 13.20 25.23 24.31
C LEU A 516 13.48 23.83 23.78
N SER A 517 12.50 23.16 23.20
CA SER A 517 12.68 21.85 22.56
C SER A 517 13.61 21.96 21.36
N ILE A 518 13.38 22.94 20.49
CA ILE A 518 14.23 23.22 19.33
C ILE A 518 15.62 23.70 19.78
N GLY A 519 15.67 24.68 20.67
CA GLY A 519 16.91 25.19 21.24
C GLY A 519 17.70 24.12 21.99
N GLY A 520 17.01 23.25 22.74
CA GLY A 520 17.61 22.09 23.42
C GLY A 520 18.20 21.10 22.41
N LEU A 521 17.47 20.79 21.35
CA LEU A 521 17.93 19.91 20.28
C LEU A 521 19.15 20.50 19.54
N LEU A 522 19.14 21.80 19.25
CA LEU A 522 20.25 22.53 18.65
C LEU A 522 21.48 22.56 19.59
N VAL A 523 21.28 22.78 20.88
CA VAL A 523 22.36 22.79 21.87
C VAL A 523 22.97 21.39 22.06
N VAL A 524 22.13 20.33 22.08
CA VAL A 524 22.63 18.94 22.14
C VAL A 524 23.40 18.61 20.87
N ALA A 525 22.86 18.97 19.72
CA ALA A 525 23.50 18.75 18.44
C ALA A 525 24.82 19.58 18.32
N SER A 526 24.84 20.83 18.79
CA SER A 526 26.05 21.67 18.82
C SER A 526 27.10 21.21 19.84
N SER A 527 26.70 20.52 20.91
CA SER A 527 27.64 19.93 21.88
C SER A 527 28.17 18.56 21.43
N SER A 528 27.67 18.00 20.34
CA SER A 528 28.23 16.80 19.72
C SER A 528 29.48 17.18 18.90
N PRO A 529 30.65 16.58 19.14
CA PRO A 529 31.83 16.82 18.31
C PRO A 529 31.64 16.56 16.82
N PHE A 530 30.62 15.75 16.48
CA PHE A 530 30.23 15.37 15.12
C PHE A 530 29.25 16.33 14.46
N LEU A 531 28.31 16.90 15.20
CA LEU A 531 27.23 17.75 14.66
C LEU A 531 27.49 19.24 14.84
N ALA A 532 28.33 19.63 15.83
CA ALA A 532 28.66 21.01 16.11
C ALA A 532 29.09 21.79 14.87
N PRO A 533 30.00 21.27 14.01
CA PRO A 533 30.43 22.01 12.83
C PRO A 533 29.31 22.37 11.88
N PHE A 534 28.31 21.50 11.76
CA PHE A 534 27.17 21.72 10.84
C PHE A 534 26.13 22.69 11.38
N ILE A 535 25.97 22.72 12.69
CA ILE A 535 25.01 23.64 13.33
C ILE A 535 25.55 25.06 13.34
N TYR A 536 26.85 25.26 13.65
CA TYR A 536 27.47 26.57 13.58
C TYR A 536 27.58 27.15 12.17
N THR A 537 27.33 26.36 11.12
CA THR A 537 27.22 26.83 9.73
C THR A 537 25.83 27.18 9.29
N LEU A 538 24.81 26.72 10.01
CA LEU A 538 23.40 26.99 9.71
C LEU A 538 22.85 28.22 10.44
N PHE A 539 23.53 28.67 11.51
CA PHE A 539 23.23 29.82 12.34
C PHE A 539 24.47 30.71 12.51
#